data_ed8e717fd69ccac7dbd257b01844507e
#
_entry.id   ed8e717fd69ccac7dbd257b01844507e
#
_cell.length_a   1.000
_cell.length_b   1.000
_cell.length_c   1.000
_cell.angle_alpha   90.00
_cell.angle_beta   90.00
_cell.angle_gamma   90.00
#
_symmetry.space_group_name_H-M   'P 1'
#
loop_
_entity.id
_entity.type
_entity.pdbx_description
1 polymer ?
#
loop_
_entity_poly.entity_id
_entity_poly.type
_entity_poly.pdbx_seq_one_letter_code
_entity_poly.pdbx_strand_id
1 'polypeptide(L)'
;YLWRPLMPTLLASLAPGGVLIYETFAQGNETVGKPARPDFLLQNGELLRHCAPLRVVAYEDGFLPEPARFVQRIVAICEAGQPDAGLARYALSALP
;
A
#
# COMPACT_ATOMS: atom_id res chain seq x y z
N TYR A 1 -0.86 -8.65 -9.35
CA TYR A 1 -0.33 -7.79 -10.43
C TYR A 1 -0.73 -6.35 -10.23
N LEU A 2 0.20 -5.46 -10.52
CA LEU A 2 -0.06 -4.03 -10.47
C LEU A 2 -0.77 -3.60 -11.76
N TRP A 3 -1.94 -3.02 -11.63
CA TRP A 3 -2.64 -2.39 -12.73
C TRP A 3 -3.12 -1.01 -12.25
N ARG A 4 -2.35 0.00 -12.60
CA ARG A 4 -2.57 1.36 -12.09
C ARG A 4 -3.96 1.92 -12.38
N PRO A 5 -4.58 1.67 -13.54
CA PRO A 5 -5.93 2.18 -13.77
C PRO A 5 -6.97 1.68 -12.77
N LEU A 6 -6.70 0.55 -12.10
CA LEU A 6 -7.62 -0.02 -11.12
C LEU A 6 -7.52 0.68 -9.77
N MET A 7 -6.42 1.37 -9.49
CA MET A 7 -6.20 1.97 -8.17
C MET A 7 -7.30 2.94 -7.75
N PRO A 8 -7.73 3.90 -8.58
CA PRO A 8 -8.83 4.79 -8.18
C PRO A 8 -10.11 4.02 -7.86
N THR A 9 -10.39 2.96 -8.60
CA THR A 9 -11.58 2.14 -8.37
C THR A 9 -11.50 1.42 -7.03
N LEU A 10 -10.33 0.86 -6.71
CA LEU A 10 -10.13 0.20 -5.43
C LEU A 10 -10.33 1.18 -4.27
N LEU A 11 -9.76 2.37 -4.38
CA LEU A 11 -9.88 3.38 -3.33
C LEU A 11 -11.33 3.84 -3.17
N ALA A 12 -12.02 4.05 -4.29
CA ALA A 12 -13.42 4.50 -4.27
C ALA A 12 -14.36 3.44 -3.72
N SER A 13 -13.98 2.17 -3.75
CA SER A 13 -14.81 1.08 -3.26
C SER A 13 -14.78 0.92 -1.75
N LEU A 14 -13.87 1.61 -1.06
CA LEU A 14 -13.76 1.49 0.39
C LEU A 14 -14.91 2.22 1.08
N ALA A 15 -15.64 1.51 1.91
CA ALA A 15 -16.65 2.12 2.77
C ALA A 15 -15.96 2.88 3.91
N PRO A 16 -16.67 3.83 4.55
CA PRO A 16 -16.14 4.47 5.75
C PRO A 16 -15.75 3.40 6.79
N GLY A 17 -14.55 3.52 7.32
CA GLY A 17 -13.98 2.52 8.21
C GLY A 17 -13.32 1.34 7.51
N GLY A 18 -13.42 1.27 6.18
CA GLY A 18 -12.81 0.18 5.41
C GLY A 18 -11.30 0.25 5.42
N VAL A 19 -10.68 -0.91 5.32
CA VAL A 19 -9.23 -1.05 5.35
C VAL A 19 -8.74 -1.54 4.01
N LEU A 20 -7.72 -0.88 3.47
CA LEU A 20 -6.99 -1.35 2.31
C LEU A 20 -5.68 -1.96 2.77
N ILE A 21 -5.45 -3.20 2.39
CA ILE A 21 -4.15 -3.86 2.56
C ILE A 21 -3.68 -4.23 1.17
N TYR A 22 -2.56 -3.68 0.75
CA TYR A 22 -2.08 -3.88 -0.61
C TYR A 22 -0.59 -4.07 -0.63
N GLU A 23 -0.14 -5.08 -1.35
CA GLU A 23 1.28 -5.37 -1.50
C GLU A 23 1.52 -5.80 -2.94
N THR A 24 2.58 -5.27 -3.55
CA THR A 24 3.04 -5.75 -4.85
C THR A 24 4.50 -5.39 -5.06
N PHE A 25 5.04 -5.81 -6.20
CA PHE A 25 6.45 -5.64 -6.49
C PHE A 25 6.80 -4.21 -6.83
N ALA A 26 8.01 -3.81 -6.49
CA ALA A 26 8.51 -2.46 -6.67
C ALA A 26 9.77 -2.43 -7.51
N GLN A 27 10.13 -1.25 -7.98
CA GLN A 27 11.37 -1.03 -8.73
C GLN A 27 12.56 -1.56 -7.95
N GLY A 28 13.45 -2.21 -8.65
CA GLY A 28 14.55 -2.98 -8.10
C GLY A 28 14.33 -4.47 -8.31
N ASN A 29 13.07 -4.89 -8.39
CA ASN A 29 12.75 -6.31 -8.57
C ASN A 29 13.27 -6.87 -9.88
N GLU A 30 13.43 -6.03 -10.89
CA GLU A 30 14.01 -6.45 -12.18
C GLU A 30 15.45 -6.96 -12.04
N THR A 31 16.11 -6.63 -10.95
CA THR A 31 17.48 -7.07 -10.69
C THR A 31 17.56 -8.45 -10.05
N VAL A 32 16.44 -8.97 -9.55
CA VAL A 32 16.44 -10.24 -8.80
C VAL A 32 15.43 -11.25 -9.31
N GLY A 33 14.54 -10.86 -10.21
CA GLY A 33 13.55 -11.82 -10.71
C GLY A 33 12.42 -11.15 -11.48
N LYS A 34 11.29 -11.84 -11.49
CA LYS A 34 10.09 -11.34 -12.17
C LYS A 34 9.00 -11.06 -11.12
N PRO A 35 8.11 -10.13 -11.41
CA PRO A 35 8.02 -9.32 -12.63
C PRO A 35 9.20 -8.36 -12.78
N ALA A 36 9.56 -8.09 -14.03
CA ALA A 36 10.72 -7.24 -14.34
C ALA A 36 10.35 -6.02 -15.19
N ARG A 37 9.15 -5.99 -15.77
CA ARG A 37 8.73 -4.89 -16.62
C ARG A 37 8.33 -3.68 -15.76
N PRO A 38 8.78 -2.49 -16.14
CA PRO A 38 8.47 -1.28 -15.36
C PRO A 38 6.97 -1.08 -15.11
N ASP A 39 6.12 -1.51 -16.06
CA ASP A 39 4.67 -1.36 -15.94
C ASP A 39 4.11 -2.10 -14.70
N PHE A 40 4.81 -3.13 -14.25
CA PHE A 40 4.36 -3.96 -13.14
C PHE A 40 5.09 -3.66 -11.84
N LEU A 41 5.91 -2.60 -11.83
CA LEU A 41 6.73 -2.28 -10.68
C LEU A 41 6.37 -0.90 -10.15
N LEU A 42 6.08 -0.83 -8.87
CA LEU A 42 5.78 0.43 -8.20
C LEU A 42 7.05 1.30 -8.13
N GLN A 43 6.87 2.59 -8.38
CA GLN A 43 7.92 3.57 -8.15
C GLN A 43 8.04 3.84 -6.65
N ASN A 44 9.20 4.35 -6.23
CA ASN A 44 9.40 4.73 -4.82
C ASN A 44 8.26 5.63 -4.34
N GLY A 45 7.65 5.25 -3.22
CA GLY A 45 6.59 6.04 -2.62
C GLY A 45 5.27 6.01 -3.36
N GLU A 46 5.13 5.21 -4.40
CA GLU A 46 3.93 5.26 -5.24
C GLU A 46 2.66 4.93 -4.46
N LEU A 47 2.68 3.94 -3.58
CA LEU A 47 1.50 3.60 -2.81
C LEU A 47 1.09 4.74 -1.86
N LEU A 48 2.05 5.49 -1.35
CA LEU A 48 1.73 6.66 -0.54
C LEU A 48 0.98 7.71 -1.34
N ARG A 49 1.37 7.90 -2.60
CA ARG A 49 0.67 8.86 -3.47
C ARG A 49 -0.74 8.39 -3.78
N HIS A 50 -0.91 7.11 -4.10
CA HIS A 50 -2.24 6.57 -4.39
C HIS A 50 -3.16 6.65 -3.18
N CYS A 51 -2.63 6.43 -2.00
CA CYS A 51 -3.41 6.39 -0.76
C CYS A 51 -3.47 7.73 -0.04
N ALA A 52 -3.06 8.82 -0.69
CA ALA A 52 -3.06 10.14 -0.06
C ALA A 52 -4.41 10.52 0.58
N PRO A 53 -5.57 10.18 0.00
CA PRO A 53 -6.85 10.50 0.63
C PRO A 53 -7.18 9.66 1.87
N LEU A 54 -6.42 8.60 2.13
CA LEU A 54 -6.69 7.69 3.23
C LEU A 54 -5.76 7.97 4.40
N ARG A 55 -6.10 7.40 5.55
CA ARG A 55 -5.19 7.39 6.69
C ARG A 55 -4.22 6.23 6.52
N VAL A 56 -2.95 6.52 6.26
CA VAL A 56 -1.93 5.49 6.17
C VAL A 56 -1.52 5.07 7.58
N VAL A 57 -1.70 3.80 7.88
CA VAL A 57 -1.36 3.24 9.19
C VAL A 57 0.02 2.60 9.17
N ALA A 58 0.36 1.93 8.07
CA ALA A 58 1.66 1.28 7.93
C ALA A 58 2.08 1.30 6.47
N TYR A 59 3.37 1.44 6.24
CA TYR A 59 3.92 1.48 4.88
C TYR A 59 5.34 1.00 4.90
N GLU A 60 5.67 0.15 3.92
CA GLU A 60 7.03 -0.31 3.70
C GLU A 60 7.36 -0.29 2.22
N ASP A 61 8.59 0.04 1.90
CA ASP A 61 9.11 0.06 0.54
C ASP A 61 10.54 -0.44 0.63
N GLY A 62 10.79 -1.67 0.22
CA GLY A 62 12.11 -2.21 0.43
C GLY A 62 12.31 -3.60 -0.13
N PHE A 63 13.35 -4.23 0.37
CA PHE A 63 13.85 -5.50 -0.11
C PHE A 63 13.64 -6.60 0.92
N LEU A 64 13.20 -7.77 0.45
CA LEU A 64 13.06 -8.98 1.25
C LEU A 64 13.99 -10.05 0.68
N PRO A 65 14.80 -10.72 1.52
CA PRO A 65 15.88 -11.56 0.99
C PRO A 65 15.48 -12.97 0.57
N GLU A 66 14.39 -13.54 1.10
CA GLU A 66 14.07 -14.95 0.84
C GLU A 66 12.58 -15.15 0.53
N PRO A 67 12.23 -15.30 -0.76
CA PRO A 67 13.07 -15.09 -1.93
C PRO A 67 13.42 -13.62 -2.13
N ALA A 68 14.52 -13.34 -2.78
CA ALA A 68 14.96 -11.98 -3.03
C ALA A 68 13.90 -11.25 -3.87
N ARG A 69 13.38 -10.15 -3.35
CA ARG A 69 12.36 -9.38 -4.03
C ARG A 69 12.27 -7.96 -3.48
N PHE A 70 11.86 -7.04 -4.35
CA PHE A 70 11.55 -5.67 -3.94
C PHE A 70 10.05 -5.51 -3.94
N VAL A 71 9.51 -4.99 -2.84
CA VAL A 71 8.07 -4.82 -2.68
C VAL A 71 7.74 -3.50 -2.00
N GLN A 72 6.52 -3.02 -2.24
CA GLN A 72 5.89 -2.03 -1.39
C GLN A 72 4.64 -2.63 -0.80
N ARG A 73 4.35 -2.25 0.43
CA ARG A 73 3.11 -2.67 1.07
C ARG A 73 2.57 -1.56 1.96
N ILE A 74 1.25 -1.47 2.00
CA ILE A 74 0.58 -0.39 2.70
C ILE A 74 -0.67 -0.92 3.38
N VAL A 75 -0.94 -0.38 4.56
CA VAL A 75 -2.21 -0.53 5.25
C VAL A 75 -2.77 0.87 5.42
N ALA A 76 -3.95 1.10 4.87
CA ALA A 76 -4.58 2.42 4.91
C ALA A 76 -6.06 2.27 5.22
N ILE A 77 -6.64 3.28 5.86
CA ILE A 77 -8.00 3.24 6.33
C ILE A 77 -8.77 4.43 5.78
N CYS A 78 -9.98 4.14 5.29
CA CYS A 78 -10.93 5.19 4.92
C CYS A 78 -11.61 5.65 6.20
N GLU A 79 -11.14 6.75 6.77
CA GLU A 79 -11.68 7.22 8.05
C GLU A 79 -13.12 7.66 7.91
N ALA A 80 -13.90 7.42 8.96
CA ALA A 80 -15.32 7.71 8.94
C ALA A 80 -15.67 9.20 9.09
N GLY A 81 -14.68 10.05 9.30
CA GLY A 81 -14.92 11.48 9.40
C GLY A 81 -15.79 11.88 10.58
N GLN A 82 -15.49 11.40 11.75
CA GLN A 82 -16.20 11.74 12.99
C GLN A 82 -15.40 12.81 13.72
N PRO A 83 -15.70 14.09 13.52
CA PRO A 83 -14.86 15.16 14.06
C PRO A 83 -14.81 15.21 15.58
N ASP A 84 -15.80 14.70 16.27
CA ASP A 84 -15.82 14.71 17.73
C ASP A 84 -15.36 13.43 18.38
N ALA A 85 -14.90 12.48 17.61
CA ALA A 85 -14.48 11.18 18.15
C ALA A 85 -13.10 11.22 18.81
N GLY A 86 -12.42 12.36 18.77
CA GLY A 86 -11.04 12.46 19.25
C GLY A 86 -10.07 11.80 18.27
N LEU A 87 -8.84 11.59 18.72
CA LEU A 87 -7.82 10.98 17.88
C LEU A 87 -8.06 9.48 17.76
N ALA A 88 -8.17 9.01 16.54
CA ALA A 88 -8.29 7.58 16.27
C ALA A 88 -7.00 6.86 16.65
N ARG A 89 -7.15 5.67 17.19
CA ARG A 89 -6.03 4.83 17.60
C ARG A 89 -6.03 3.56 16.76
N TYR A 90 -5.10 3.47 15.82
CA TYR A 90 -4.96 2.28 15.00
C TYR A 90 -3.80 1.47 15.55
N ALA A 91 -4.11 0.37 16.21
CA ALA A 91 -3.08 -0.44 16.84
C ALA A 91 -2.15 -1.02 15.78
N LEU A 92 -0.87 -0.84 15.99
CA LEU A 92 0.15 -1.53 15.21
C LEU A 92 0.44 -2.82 15.95
N SER A 93 -0.31 -3.86 15.60
CA SER A 93 -0.02 -5.16 16.19
C SER A 93 1.37 -5.56 15.75
N ALA A 94 2.04 -6.33 16.59
CA ALA A 94 3.30 -6.90 16.23
C ALA A 94 3.10 -7.71 14.95
N LEU A 95 3.33 -7.08 13.83
CA LEU A 95 3.23 -7.77 12.57
C LEU A 95 4.35 -8.76 12.48
N PRO A 96 4.03 -9.96 12.07
CA PRO A 96 5.08 -10.94 11.81
C PRO A 96 6.02 -10.43 10.73
#